data_b49b76648a456f128d041a3f1f96536a
#
_entry.id   b49b76648a456f128d041a3f1f96536a
#
_cell.length_a   1.000
_cell.length_b   1.000
_cell.length_c   1.000
_cell.angle_alpha   90.00
_cell.angle_beta   90.00
_cell.angle_gamma   90.00
#
_symmetry.space_group_name_H-M   'P 1'
#
loop_
_entity.id
_entity.type
_entity.pdbx_description
1 polymer ?
#
loop_
_entity_poly.entity_id
_entity_poly.type
_entity_poly.pdbx_seq_one_letter_code
_entity_poly.pdbx_strand_id
1 'polypeptide(L)'
;MSYYKLEYIWIDGLGKPRSKTKIVRTLYENIEDLPEWNYDGSSTGQATGSDSEVIIRPKAWFTDPFRGETIFGHKLVLCDTYLPNGEPHPTNTRVIAEKIFNSNVKLEPRFGIEQEFFLSKEGRPIGFPINKNSYPAPQGNYYCGTSANNIMGRECIEKAFENCLKAGLNLTGLNSEVAPSQWEFQVDSYGIEVCDQLYIMRYILDRTAEYYGWSVDFYPKPIEGDWNGSGCHINFSTSTMRDVGGYEEILNAIKKLEKNHLKHMKNYGEGNEKRMTGQHETAKYDDFTYGVANRGASVRIPRQTEQLKCGYFEDRR
;
A
#
# COMPACT_ATOMS: atom_id res chain seq x y z
N MET A 1 -3.93 34.58 15.82
CA MET A 1 -2.69 33.75 15.82
C MET A 1 -2.93 32.56 14.90
N SER A 2 -2.06 32.37 13.93
CA SER A 2 -2.12 31.19 13.06
C SER A 2 -1.74 29.92 13.84
N TYR A 3 -2.36 28.80 13.49
CA TYR A 3 -1.99 27.48 14.01
C TYR A 3 -1.96 26.48 12.86
N TYR A 4 -1.15 25.43 13.02
CA TYR A 4 -1.02 24.38 12.04
C TYR A 4 -1.28 23.04 12.73
N LYS A 5 -1.94 22.15 12.02
CA LYS A 5 -2.20 20.77 12.47
C LYS A 5 -1.20 19.85 11.80
N LEU A 6 -0.46 19.12 12.61
CA LEU A 6 0.43 18.06 12.17
C LEU A 6 -0.21 16.74 12.61
N GLU A 7 -0.72 15.98 11.67
CA GLU A 7 -1.28 14.65 11.91
C GLU A 7 -0.15 13.64 11.84
N TYR A 8 0.37 13.24 13.00
CA TYR A 8 1.43 12.24 13.12
C TYR A 8 0.81 10.85 12.89
N ILE A 9 1.33 10.13 11.91
CA ILE A 9 0.85 8.82 11.48
C ILE A 9 1.98 7.81 11.68
N TRP A 10 1.71 6.68 12.30
CA TRP A 10 2.67 5.59 12.47
C TRP A 10 1.99 4.23 12.28
N ILE A 11 2.78 3.19 12.19
CA ILE A 11 2.30 1.82 12.07
C ILE A 11 2.42 1.13 13.42
N ASP A 12 1.31 0.54 13.88
CA ASP A 12 1.23 -0.15 15.16
C ASP A 12 1.84 -1.56 15.13
N GLY A 13 1.78 -2.27 16.26
CA GLY A 13 2.29 -3.64 16.41
C GLY A 13 1.58 -4.69 15.54
N LEU A 14 0.42 -4.35 14.99
CA LEU A 14 -0.39 -5.21 14.10
C LEU A 14 -0.32 -4.78 12.63
N GLY A 15 0.59 -3.85 12.29
CA GLY A 15 0.75 -3.33 10.92
C GLY A 15 -0.32 -2.34 10.48
N LYS A 16 -1.13 -1.80 11.40
CA LYS A 16 -2.21 -0.85 11.09
C LYS A 16 -1.78 0.59 11.31
N PRO A 17 -2.25 1.55 10.50
CA PRO A 17 -1.99 2.95 10.72
C PRO A 17 -2.69 3.45 11.98
N ARG A 18 -1.98 4.28 12.73
CA ARG A 18 -2.50 5.06 13.87
C ARG A 18 -2.17 6.52 13.65
N SER A 19 -2.95 7.41 14.24
CA SER A 19 -2.67 8.83 14.14
C SER A 19 -2.97 9.62 15.40
N LYS A 20 -2.32 10.78 15.51
CA LYS A 20 -2.47 11.73 16.63
C LYS A 20 -2.15 13.14 16.13
N THR A 21 -3.05 14.09 16.34
CA THR A 21 -2.85 15.47 15.89
C THR A 21 -2.07 16.32 16.89
N LYS A 22 -0.99 16.96 16.45
CA LYS A 22 -0.26 17.98 17.17
C LYS A 22 -0.62 19.37 16.65
N ILE A 23 -0.86 20.33 17.55
CA ILE A 23 -1.06 21.73 17.19
C ILE A 23 0.25 22.47 17.40
N VAL A 24 0.70 23.18 16.37
CA VAL A 24 1.90 24.00 16.43
C VAL A 24 1.55 25.45 16.02
N ARG A 25 2.38 26.42 16.46
CA ARG A 25 2.21 27.85 16.17
C ARG A 25 3.21 28.37 15.17
N THR A 26 4.19 27.52 14.81
CA THR A 26 5.23 27.82 13.82
C THR A 26 4.97 27.04 12.55
N LEU A 27 5.15 27.68 11.40
CA LEU A 27 5.22 26.98 10.12
C LEU A 27 6.64 26.40 10.00
N TYR A 28 6.74 25.11 9.79
CA TYR A 28 8.01 24.43 9.53
C TYR A 28 8.25 24.33 8.03
N GLU A 29 9.48 24.56 7.61
CA GLU A 29 9.89 24.49 6.20
C GLU A 29 10.62 23.16 5.89
N ASN A 30 11.26 22.56 6.89
CA ASN A 30 11.96 21.28 6.75
C ASN A 30 11.37 20.23 7.71
N ILE A 31 11.37 18.99 7.28
CA ILE A 31 10.84 17.88 8.09
C ILE A 31 11.68 17.62 9.33
N GLU A 32 12.99 17.86 9.25
CA GLU A 32 13.94 17.68 10.33
C GLU A 32 13.69 18.60 11.52
N ASP A 33 13.01 19.73 11.29
CA ASP A 33 12.66 20.70 12.32
C ASP A 33 11.36 20.33 13.06
N LEU A 34 10.62 19.32 12.55
CA LEU A 34 9.39 18.87 13.21
C LEU A 34 9.70 18.22 14.56
N PRO A 35 8.95 18.56 15.62
CA PRO A 35 9.20 17.98 16.93
C PRO A 35 8.90 16.48 16.97
N GLU A 36 9.75 15.69 17.59
CA GLU A 36 9.41 14.33 18.01
C GLU A 36 8.19 14.34 18.95
N TRP A 37 7.51 13.22 19.03
CA TRP A 37 6.41 13.03 19.97
C TRP A 37 6.40 11.60 20.48
N ASN A 38 5.42 11.29 21.35
CA ASN A 38 5.24 9.97 21.93
C ASN A 38 3.77 9.58 22.00
N TYR A 39 3.53 8.32 22.29
CA TYR A 39 2.20 7.76 22.50
C TYR A 39 2.27 6.56 23.45
N ASP A 40 1.11 6.11 23.92
CA ASP A 40 0.94 4.89 24.72
C ASP A 40 1.04 3.64 23.84
N GLY A 41 2.20 3.00 23.81
CA GLY A 41 2.45 1.78 23.06
C GLY A 41 1.68 0.56 23.59
N SER A 42 1.20 0.59 24.84
CA SER A 42 0.40 -0.52 25.38
C SER A 42 -0.96 -0.65 24.69
N SER A 43 -1.49 0.48 24.21
CA SER A 43 -2.74 0.52 23.45
C SER A 43 -2.58 0.17 21.95
N THR A 44 -1.35 -0.04 21.50
CA THR A 44 -1.02 -0.32 20.08
C THR A 44 -0.25 -1.63 19.88
N GLY A 45 -0.12 -2.44 20.94
CA GLY A 45 0.62 -3.70 20.89
C GLY A 45 2.14 -3.54 20.77
N GLN A 46 2.69 -2.38 21.21
CA GLN A 46 4.10 -2.02 21.04
C GLN A 46 4.84 -1.83 22.36
N ALA A 47 4.16 -1.87 23.51
CA ALA A 47 4.79 -1.76 24.83
C ALA A 47 3.96 -2.46 25.90
N THR A 48 4.52 -2.57 27.11
CA THR A 48 3.81 -3.02 28.32
C THR A 48 3.15 -1.82 29.01
N GLY A 49 2.11 -2.05 29.83
CA GLY A 49 1.46 -0.97 30.58
C GLY A 49 2.33 -0.30 31.64
N SER A 50 3.39 -0.97 32.10
CA SER A 50 4.32 -0.44 33.11
C SER A 50 5.46 0.43 32.55
N ASP A 51 5.73 0.30 31.24
CA ASP A 51 6.68 1.12 30.47
C ASP A 51 6.12 1.27 29.07
N SER A 52 5.17 2.19 28.93
CA SER A 52 4.29 2.25 27.76
C SER A 52 4.69 3.27 26.70
N GLU A 53 5.71 4.11 26.99
CA GLU A 53 6.07 5.17 26.06
C GLU A 53 6.77 4.63 24.81
N VAL A 54 6.24 5.00 23.65
CA VAL A 54 6.89 4.81 22.35
C VAL A 54 7.08 6.17 21.70
N ILE A 55 8.27 6.43 21.17
CA ILE A 55 8.63 7.70 20.53
C ILE A 55 8.33 7.60 19.02
N ILE A 56 7.78 8.67 18.46
CA ILE A 56 7.57 8.84 17.02
C ILE A 56 8.43 9.96 16.47
N ARG A 57 9.14 9.67 15.38
CA ARG A 57 10.03 10.60 14.66
C ARG A 57 9.54 10.83 13.25
N PRO A 58 9.33 12.09 12.83
CA PRO A 58 8.98 12.44 11.45
C PRO A 58 9.97 11.86 10.43
N LYS A 59 9.44 11.35 9.30
CA LYS A 59 10.23 10.77 8.21
C LYS A 59 9.81 11.26 6.82
N ALA A 60 8.52 11.43 6.60
CA ALA A 60 7.97 12.02 5.40
C ALA A 60 6.76 12.88 5.75
N TRP A 61 6.48 13.91 4.97
CA TRP A 61 5.26 14.70 5.16
C TRP A 61 4.55 14.96 3.84
N PHE A 62 3.24 15.13 3.95
CA PHE A 62 2.35 15.36 2.82
C PHE A 62 1.35 16.47 3.19
N THR A 63 0.75 17.12 2.19
CA THR A 63 -0.32 18.07 2.48
C THR A 63 -1.52 17.34 3.08
N ASP A 64 -2.12 17.88 4.14
CA ASP A 64 -3.33 17.29 4.74
C ASP A 64 -4.57 17.64 3.91
N PRO A 65 -5.19 16.69 3.20
CA PRO A 65 -6.31 16.97 2.30
C PRO A 65 -7.63 17.16 3.05
N PHE A 66 -7.67 16.85 4.35
CA PHE A 66 -8.89 16.90 5.18
C PHE A 66 -9.11 18.24 5.88
N ARG A 67 -8.14 19.16 5.85
CA ARG A 67 -8.16 20.38 6.66
C ARG A 67 -8.49 21.67 5.89
N GLY A 68 -8.89 21.54 4.62
CA GLY A 68 -9.30 22.66 3.76
C GLY A 68 -8.13 23.41 3.09
N GLU A 69 -8.43 24.07 1.99
CA GLU A 69 -7.43 24.73 1.12
C GLU A 69 -6.95 26.10 1.66
N THR A 70 -7.64 26.65 2.66
CA THR A 70 -7.43 28.03 3.12
C THR A 70 -6.26 28.20 4.09
N ILE A 71 -5.70 27.13 4.64
CA ILE A 71 -4.58 27.22 5.58
C ILE A 71 -3.44 26.34 5.08
N PHE A 72 -2.50 26.98 4.38
CA PHE A 72 -1.22 26.34 4.06
C PHE A 72 -0.50 25.93 5.35
N GLY A 73 0.08 24.72 5.38
CA GLY A 73 0.92 24.25 6.48
C GLY A 73 0.32 23.13 7.35
N HIS A 74 -0.93 22.70 7.12
CA HIS A 74 -1.42 21.46 7.69
C HIS A 74 -0.75 20.26 6.98
N LYS A 75 -0.23 19.29 7.75
CA LYS A 75 0.52 18.16 7.20
C LYS A 75 0.04 16.82 7.76
N LEU A 76 0.03 15.82 6.91
CA LEU A 76 0.14 14.41 7.31
C LEU A 76 1.63 14.11 7.46
N VAL A 77 2.04 13.61 8.61
CA VAL A 77 3.46 13.38 8.95
C VAL A 77 3.64 11.89 9.23
N LEU A 78 4.22 11.16 8.28
CA LEU A 78 4.59 9.76 8.49
C LEU A 78 5.78 9.67 9.43
N CYS A 79 5.68 8.81 10.42
CA CYS A 79 6.66 8.68 11.49
C CYS A 79 7.15 7.24 11.64
N ASP A 80 8.42 7.12 12.00
CA ASP A 80 9.02 5.91 12.53
C ASP A 80 8.81 5.79 14.05
N THR A 81 8.82 4.56 14.58
CA THR A 81 8.65 4.27 15.99
C THR A 81 9.97 3.86 16.66
N TYR A 82 10.21 4.36 17.89
CA TYR A 82 11.44 4.14 18.64
C TYR A 82 11.13 3.83 20.10
N LEU A 83 12.01 3.06 20.72
CA LEU A 83 12.03 2.85 22.17
C LEU A 83 12.51 4.13 22.90
N PRO A 84 12.22 4.31 24.20
CA PRO A 84 12.69 5.46 24.98
C PRO A 84 14.21 5.63 25.02
N ASN A 85 14.97 4.54 24.84
CA ASN A 85 16.43 4.58 24.75
C ASN A 85 16.96 5.06 23.38
N GLY A 86 16.07 5.36 22.43
CA GLY A 86 16.40 5.86 21.10
C GLY A 86 16.68 4.77 20.06
N GLU A 87 16.63 3.50 20.43
CA GLU A 87 16.73 2.39 19.46
C GLU A 87 15.43 2.25 18.66
N PRO A 88 15.49 1.83 17.38
CA PRO A 88 14.30 1.53 16.60
C PRO A 88 13.43 0.50 17.31
N HIS A 89 12.11 0.75 17.35
CA HIS A 89 11.18 -0.22 17.90
C HIS A 89 11.22 -1.53 17.07
N PRO A 90 11.09 -2.73 17.66
CA PRO A 90 11.13 -4.01 16.93
C PRO A 90 10.14 -4.11 15.74
N THR A 91 9.02 -3.40 15.80
CA THR A 91 8.03 -3.33 14.71
C THR A 91 8.36 -2.29 13.64
N ASN A 92 9.45 -1.52 13.80
CA ASN A 92 9.86 -0.50 12.84
C ASN A 92 10.68 -1.11 11.71
N THR A 93 10.01 -1.65 10.72
CA THR A 93 10.65 -2.23 9.52
C THR A 93 11.18 -1.16 8.56
N ARG A 94 10.66 0.09 8.62
CA ARG A 94 11.07 1.17 7.74
C ARG A 94 12.56 1.53 7.88
N VAL A 95 13.10 1.51 9.10
CA VAL A 95 14.54 1.77 9.33
C VAL A 95 15.44 0.77 8.58
N ILE A 96 15.04 -0.50 8.52
CA ILE A 96 15.79 -1.53 7.78
C ILE A 96 15.66 -1.26 6.27
N ALA A 97 14.46 -0.97 5.79
CA ALA A 97 14.20 -0.64 4.40
C ALA A 97 15.00 0.59 3.96
N GLU A 98 15.00 1.66 4.75
CA GLU A 98 15.75 2.90 4.47
C GLU A 98 17.26 2.63 4.28
N LYS A 99 17.86 1.78 5.12
CA LYS A 99 19.27 1.39 4.97
C LYS A 99 19.54 0.64 3.67
N ILE A 100 18.62 -0.27 3.27
CA ILE A 100 18.73 -1.02 2.02
C ILE A 100 18.61 -0.09 0.83
N PHE A 101 17.62 0.79 0.80
CA PHE A 101 17.41 1.74 -0.30
C PHE A 101 18.58 2.71 -0.43
N ASN A 102 19.08 3.28 0.67
CA ASN A 102 20.22 4.18 0.66
C ASN A 102 21.51 3.51 0.15
N SER A 103 21.69 2.22 0.46
CA SER A 103 22.83 1.45 -0.04
C SER A 103 22.76 1.17 -1.55
N ASN A 104 21.57 1.26 -2.13
CA ASN A 104 21.29 0.92 -3.53
C ASN A 104 20.78 2.11 -4.37
N VAL A 105 20.92 3.33 -3.89
CA VAL A 105 20.42 4.55 -4.57
C VAL A 105 20.93 4.69 -6.00
N LYS A 106 22.16 4.26 -6.27
CA LYS A 106 22.78 4.31 -7.62
C LYS A 106 22.10 3.40 -8.65
N LEU A 107 21.32 2.41 -8.20
CA LEU A 107 20.52 1.55 -9.09
C LEU A 107 19.23 2.25 -9.54
N GLU A 108 18.89 3.39 -8.94
CA GLU A 108 17.64 4.12 -9.19
C GLU A 108 16.43 3.17 -9.19
N PRO A 109 16.23 2.39 -8.09
CA PRO A 109 15.13 1.42 -8.03
C PRO A 109 13.80 2.16 -8.07
N ARG A 110 12.99 1.88 -9.07
CA ARG A 110 11.64 2.42 -9.26
C ARG A 110 10.62 1.33 -9.04
N PHE A 111 9.56 1.70 -8.34
CA PHE A 111 8.46 0.81 -8.01
C PHE A 111 7.13 1.44 -8.42
N GLY A 112 6.27 0.63 -9.06
CA GLY A 112 4.86 0.91 -9.20
C GLY A 112 4.09 -0.13 -8.40
N ILE A 113 3.31 0.29 -7.41
CA ILE A 113 2.55 -0.60 -6.53
C ILE A 113 1.08 -0.52 -6.91
N GLU A 114 0.50 -1.68 -7.21
CA GLU A 114 -0.93 -1.88 -7.52
C GLU A 114 -1.60 -2.45 -6.26
N GLN A 115 -2.20 -1.59 -5.45
CA GLN A 115 -2.86 -2.01 -4.21
C GLN A 115 -4.33 -2.24 -4.45
N GLU A 116 -4.75 -3.50 -4.41
CA GLU A 116 -6.15 -3.90 -4.37
C GLU A 116 -6.70 -3.88 -2.94
N PHE A 117 -7.99 -3.62 -2.80
CA PHE A 117 -8.69 -3.60 -1.52
C PHE A 117 -10.20 -3.69 -1.71
N PHE A 118 -10.92 -4.04 -0.63
CA PHE A 118 -12.38 -4.00 -0.60
C PHE A 118 -12.88 -2.85 0.29
N LEU A 119 -13.98 -2.23 -0.12
CA LEU A 119 -14.79 -1.43 0.80
C LEU A 119 -15.70 -2.36 1.59
N SER A 120 -15.70 -2.22 2.90
CA SER A 120 -16.42 -3.09 3.82
C SER A 120 -17.32 -2.30 4.77
N LYS A 121 -18.43 -2.88 5.16
CA LYS A 121 -19.33 -2.37 6.20
C LYS A 121 -19.64 -3.51 7.17
N GLU A 122 -19.53 -3.23 8.48
CA GLU A 122 -19.80 -4.23 9.53
C GLU A 122 -19.01 -5.55 9.32
N GLY A 123 -17.73 -5.42 8.90
CA GLY A 123 -16.83 -6.55 8.69
C GLY A 123 -17.11 -7.39 7.43
N ARG A 124 -17.90 -6.87 6.47
CA ARG A 124 -18.19 -7.54 5.20
C ARG A 124 -18.03 -6.60 4.02
N PRO A 125 -17.51 -7.10 2.89
CA PRO A 125 -17.47 -6.31 1.65
C PRO A 125 -18.87 -5.84 1.25
N ILE A 126 -18.97 -4.59 0.81
CA ILE A 126 -20.24 -4.00 0.36
C ILE A 126 -20.73 -4.74 -0.89
N GLY A 127 -22.03 -5.02 -0.93
CA GLY A 127 -22.62 -5.84 -2.01
C GLY A 127 -22.69 -7.34 -1.71
N PHE A 128 -22.14 -7.77 -0.57
CA PHE A 128 -22.22 -9.17 -0.11
C PHE A 128 -23.15 -9.27 1.09
N PRO A 129 -24.41 -9.73 0.90
CA PRO A 129 -25.40 -9.87 1.97
C PRO A 129 -25.00 -10.98 2.96
N ILE A 130 -25.67 -11.03 4.11
CA ILE A 130 -25.43 -12.09 5.13
C ILE A 130 -25.70 -13.48 4.55
N ASN A 131 -26.77 -13.61 3.76
CA ASN A 131 -27.11 -14.88 3.12
C ASN A 131 -26.21 -15.13 1.92
N LYS A 132 -25.28 -16.09 2.05
CA LYS A 132 -24.35 -16.47 0.98
C LYS A 132 -25.06 -16.93 -0.32
N ASN A 133 -26.28 -17.45 -0.24
CA ASN A 133 -27.08 -17.83 -1.43
C ASN A 133 -27.55 -16.60 -2.25
N SER A 134 -27.47 -15.41 -1.66
CA SER A 134 -27.82 -14.14 -2.32
C SER A 134 -26.58 -13.35 -2.75
N TYR A 135 -25.41 -13.98 -2.75
CA TYR A 135 -24.19 -13.34 -3.26
C TYR A 135 -24.34 -13.04 -4.76
N PRO A 136 -23.75 -11.95 -5.22
CA PRO A 136 -23.67 -11.69 -6.66
C PRO A 136 -22.88 -12.81 -7.36
N ALA A 137 -23.03 -12.94 -8.68
CA ALA A 137 -22.30 -13.96 -9.44
C ALA A 137 -20.77 -13.62 -9.36
N PRO A 138 -19.91 -14.61 -9.06
CA PRO A 138 -18.47 -14.42 -9.18
C PRO A 138 -18.10 -14.21 -10.67
N GLN A 139 -17.00 -13.46 -10.91
CA GLN A 139 -16.54 -13.13 -12.26
C GLN A 139 -17.60 -12.43 -13.13
N GLY A 140 -18.41 -11.56 -12.50
CA GLY A 140 -19.38 -10.71 -13.24
C GLY A 140 -18.72 -9.51 -13.92
N ASN A 141 -19.53 -8.53 -14.32
CA ASN A 141 -19.10 -7.33 -15.05
C ASN A 141 -18.56 -6.24 -14.11
N TYR A 142 -17.67 -6.60 -13.17
CA TYR A 142 -17.15 -5.70 -12.13
C TYR A 142 -15.83 -5.04 -12.54
N TYR A 143 -14.94 -5.78 -13.17
CA TYR A 143 -13.64 -5.27 -13.60
C TYR A 143 -13.79 -4.12 -14.59
N CYS A 144 -13.22 -2.96 -14.25
CA CYS A 144 -13.40 -1.70 -14.99
C CYS A 144 -14.88 -1.39 -15.28
N GLY A 145 -15.76 -1.85 -14.40
CA GLY A 145 -17.20 -1.83 -14.63
C GLY A 145 -17.82 -0.45 -14.51
N THR A 146 -19.03 -0.33 -15.06
CA THR A 146 -19.90 0.84 -14.94
C THR A 146 -21.30 0.41 -14.54
N SER A 147 -22.15 1.34 -14.11
CA SER A 147 -23.49 1.09 -13.60
C SER A 147 -23.54 0.63 -12.14
N ALA A 148 -24.56 1.08 -11.43
CA ALA A 148 -24.79 0.80 -10.02
C ALA A 148 -24.98 -0.71 -9.70
N ASN A 149 -25.34 -1.53 -10.70
CA ASN A 149 -25.47 -2.96 -10.52
C ASN A 149 -24.11 -3.70 -10.49
N ASN A 150 -23.08 -3.09 -11.03
CA ASN A 150 -21.78 -3.72 -11.18
C ASN A 150 -20.75 -3.15 -10.20
N ILE A 151 -20.91 -1.88 -9.79
CA ILE A 151 -19.88 -1.14 -9.05
C ILE A 151 -20.46 -0.57 -7.78
N MET A 152 -19.72 -0.73 -6.68
CA MET A 152 -20.09 -0.16 -5.38
C MET A 152 -18.99 0.73 -4.83
N GLY A 153 -19.40 1.86 -4.24
CA GLY A 153 -18.50 2.75 -3.51
C GLY A 153 -17.75 3.78 -4.36
N ARG A 154 -18.06 3.94 -5.66
CA ARG A 154 -17.33 4.84 -6.57
C ARG A 154 -17.14 6.27 -6.01
N GLU A 155 -18.18 6.87 -5.43
CA GLU A 155 -18.09 8.22 -4.87
C GLU A 155 -17.03 8.33 -3.77
N CYS A 156 -17.00 7.36 -2.85
CA CYS A 156 -15.99 7.28 -1.81
C CYS A 156 -14.57 7.12 -2.40
N ILE A 157 -14.44 6.26 -3.39
CA ILE A 157 -13.16 5.93 -4.04
C ILE A 157 -12.61 7.13 -4.81
N GLU A 158 -13.43 7.78 -5.63
CA GLU A 158 -13.01 8.99 -6.37
C GLU A 158 -12.63 10.12 -5.40
N LYS A 159 -13.38 10.26 -4.28
CA LYS A 159 -13.04 11.22 -3.24
C LYS A 159 -11.71 10.90 -2.56
N ALA A 160 -11.45 9.62 -2.26
CA ALA A 160 -10.17 9.19 -1.69
C ALA A 160 -9.01 9.42 -2.67
N PHE A 161 -9.21 9.12 -3.94
CA PHE A 161 -8.22 9.34 -4.99
C PHE A 161 -7.86 10.84 -5.13
N GLU A 162 -8.87 11.71 -5.18
CA GLU A 162 -8.64 13.16 -5.17
C GLU A 162 -7.90 13.64 -3.91
N ASN A 163 -8.24 13.10 -2.74
CA ASN A 163 -7.55 13.44 -1.50
C ASN A 163 -6.07 13.00 -1.55
N CYS A 164 -5.77 11.85 -2.13
CA CYS A 164 -4.39 11.40 -2.33
C CYS A 164 -3.62 12.35 -3.27
N LEU A 165 -4.23 12.76 -4.38
CA LEU A 165 -3.62 13.75 -5.30
C LEU A 165 -3.40 15.11 -4.62
N LYS A 166 -4.35 15.58 -3.83
CA LYS A 166 -4.22 16.83 -3.02
C LYS A 166 -3.13 16.73 -1.96
N ALA A 167 -2.91 15.54 -1.41
CA ALA A 167 -1.81 15.30 -0.47
C ALA A 167 -0.44 15.33 -1.17
N GLY A 168 -0.40 15.25 -2.49
CA GLY A 168 0.83 15.24 -3.29
C GLY A 168 1.35 13.82 -3.55
N LEU A 169 0.52 12.78 -3.42
CA LEU A 169 0.92 11.42 -3.78
C LEU A 169 0.99 11.26 -5.29
N ASN A 170 1.97 10.49 -5.74
CA ASN A 170 2.16 10.19 -7.16
C ASN A 170 1.32 8.98 -7.59
N LEU A 171 -0.01 9.15 -7.61
CA LEU A 171 -0.94 8.15 -8.10
C LEU A 171 -0.90 8.09 -9.64
N THR A 172 -0.90 6.89 -10.17
CA THR A 172 -0.82 6.63 -11.62
C THR A 172 -2.06 5.97 -12.19
N GLY A 173 -2.91 5.39 -11.35
CA GLY A 173 -4.11 4.70 -11.82
C GLY A 173 -5.12 4.41 -10.72
N LEU A 174 -6.35 4.17 -11.18
CA LEU A 174 -7.53 3.78 -10.41
C LEU A 174 -8.41 2.91 -11.29
N ASN A 175 -8.82 1.75 -10.81
CA ASN A 175 -9.87 0.96 -11.44
C ASN A 175 -10.67 0.15 -10.39
N SER A 176 -11.88 -0.24 -10.79
CA SER A 176 -12.63 -1.26 -10.07
C SER A 176 -12.13 -2.64 -10.47
N GLU A 177 -12.14 -3.55 -9.52
CA GLU A 177 -11.60 -4.89 -9.63
C GLU A 177 -12.70 -5.97 -9.80
N VAL A 178 -12.34 -7.24 -9.64
CA VAL A 178 -13.13 -8.40 -10.11
C VAL A 178 -14.29 -8.73 -9.16
N ALA A 179 -14.50 -7.93 -8.11
CA ALA A 179 -15.66 -8.04 -7.23
C ALA A 179 -16.38 -6.69 -7.06
N PRO A 180 -17.68 -6.65 -6.68
CA PRO A 180 -18.50 -5.42 -6.70
C PRO A 180 -17.94 -4.21 -5.96
N SER A 181 -17.29 -4.41 -4.81
CA SER A 181 -16.69 -3.35 -3.97
C SER A 181 -15.17 -3.42 -3.92
N GLN A 182 -14.56 -4.18 -4.82
CA GLN A 182 -13.11 -4.28 -4.96
C GLN A 182 -12.58 -3.19 -5.88
N TRP A 183 -11.51 -2.55 -5.45
CA TRP A 183 -10.88 -1.44 -6.13
C TRP A 183 -9.36 -1.56 -6.08
N GLU A 184 -8.70 -0.88 -6.98
CA GLU A 184 -7.24 -0.80 -7.05
C GLU A 184 -6.80 0.65 -7.17
N PHE A 185 -5.80 1.05 -6.37
CA PHE A 185 -5.03 2.27 -6.55
C PHE A 185 -3.60 1.93 -6.91
N GLN A 186 -3.04 2.71 -7.81
CA GLN A 186 -1.66 2.55 -8.27
C GLN A 186 -0.82 3.77 -7.86
N VAL A 187 0.31 3.52 -7.20
CA VAL A 187 1.28 4.54 -6.77
C VAL A 187 2.67 4.20 -7.29
N ASP A 188 3.40 5.21 -7.76
CA ASP A 188 4.72 5.03 -8.37
C ASP A 188 5.73 6.00 -7.74
N SER A 189 6.91 5.51 -7.36
CA SER A 189 8.03 6.36 -6.96
C SER A 189 9.35 5.59 -6.93
N TYR A 190 10.40 6.28 -6.51
CA TYR A 190 11.75 5.73 -6.36
C TYR A 190 12.06 5.39 -4.90
N GLY A 191 12.79 4.31 -4.72
CA GLY A 191 13.33 3.93 -3.41
C GLY A 191 12.26 3.78 -2.34
N ILE A 192 12.56 4.26 -1.13
CA ILE A 192 11.65 4.13 0.02
C ILE A 192 10.41 5.03 -0.08
N GLU A 193 10.46 6.07 -0.88
CA GLU A 193 9.36 7.02 -1.03
C GLU A 193 8.07 6.34 -1.48
N VAL A 194 8.13 5.31 -2.32
CA VAL A 194 6.95 4.56 -2.75
C VAL A 194 6.25 3.88 -1.57
N CYS A 195 7.02 3.36 -0.61
CA CYS A 195 6.47 2.75 0.60
C CYS A 195 5.80 3.80 1.50
N ASP A 196 6.42 4.97 1.66
CA ASP A 196 5.87 6.08 2.43
C ASP A 196 4.55 6.56 1.81
N GLN A 197 4.51 6.72 0.49
CA GLN A 197 3.29 7.09 -0.24
C GLN A 197 2.21 6.02 -0.14
N LEU A 198 2.56 4.72 -0.21
CA LEU A 198 1.59 3.62 -0.05
C LEU A 198 0.91 3.66 1.33
N TYR A 199 1.66 3.88 2.41
CA TYR A 199 1.09 3.96 3.75
C TYR A 199 0.19 5.18 3.94
N ILE A 200 0.58 6.33 3.40
CA ILE A 200 -0.26 7.54 3.43
C ILE A 200 -1.50 7.36 2.54
N MET A 201 -1.39 6.71 1.39
CA MET A 201 -2.54 6.35 0.55
C MET A 201 -3.55 5.48 1.32
N ARG A 202 -3.08 4.43 2.01
CA ARG A 202 -3.93 3.57 2.86
C ARG A 202 -4.60 4.38 3.97
N TYR A 203 -3.88 5.27 4.64
CA TYR A 203 -4.43 6.16 5.66
C TYR A 203 -5.50 7.09 5.10
N ILE A 204 -5.28 7.71 3.94
CA ILE A 204 -6.25 8.60 3.29
C ILE A 204 -7.50 7.82 2.86
N LEU A 205 -7.33 6.59 2.36
CA LEU A 205 -8.44 5.69 2.02
C LEU A 205 -9.32 5.42 3.24
N ASP A 206 -8.74 4.95 4.35
CA ASP A 206 -9.46 4.67 5.60
C ASP A 206 -10.18 5.92 6.11
N ARG A 207 -9.48 7.06 6.18
CA ARG A 207 -10.05 8.32 6.64
C ARG A 207 -11.18 8.83 5.74
N THR A 208 -11.11 8.58 4.43
CA THR A 208 -12.20 8.94 3.51
C THR A 208 -13.38 7.99 3.68
N ALA A 209 -13.13 6.68 3.82
CA ALA A 209 -14.17 5.68 4.03
C ALA A 209 -14.98 5.91 5.32
N GLU A 210 -14.35 6.44 6.39
CA GLU A 210 -15.01 6.82 7.64
C GLU A 210 -16.21 7.78 7.42
N TYR A 211 -16.13 8.72 6.48
CA TYR A 211 -17.22 9.65 6.16
C TYR A 211 -18.46 8.95 5.62
N TYR A 212 -18.28 7.75 5.04
CA TYR A 212 -19.36 6.92 4.50
C TYR A 212 -19.82 5.83 5.49
N GLY A 213 -19.19 5.76 6.67
CA GLY A 213 -19.43 4.69 7.65
C GLY A 213 -18.91 3.34 7.16
N TRP A 214 -17.86 3.34 6.37
CA TRP A 214 -17.20 2.16 5.80
C TRP A 214 -15.77 2.02 6.31
N SER A 215 -15.21 0.82 6.13
CA SER A 215 -13.80 0.49 6.36
C SER A 215 -13.17 -0.02 5.07
N VAL A 216 -11.85 0.03 5.01
CA VAL A 216 -11.06 -0.55 3.91
C VAL A 216 -10.45 -1.86 4.37
N ASP A 217 -10.61 -2.90 3.57
CA ASP A 217 -10.08 -4.23 3.84
C ASP A 217 -8.99 -4.60 2.84
N PHE A 218 -7.76 -4.70 3.32
CA PHE A 218 -6.58 -5.09 2.55
C PHE A 218 -6.23 -6.58 2.72
N TYR A 219 -7.10 -7.37 3.37
CA TYR A 219 -6.85 -8.79 3.56
C TYR A 219 -6.79 -9.53 2.23
N PRO A 220 -5.83 -10.46 2.03
CA PRO A 220 -5.64 -11.10 0.73
C PRO A 220 -6.84 -11.89 0.20
N LYS A 221 -7.70 -12.42 1.08
CA LYS A 221 -8.88 -13.21 0.69
C LYS A 221 -10.07 -12.91 1.60
N PRO A 222 -10.71 -11.73 1.46
CA PRO A 222 -11.82 -11.34 2.33
C PRO A 222 -13.12 -12.12 2.05
N ILE A 223 -13.27 -12.69 0.85
CA ILE A 223 -14.44 -13.49 0.46
C ILE A 223 -13.98 -14.90 0.11
N GLU A 224 -14.50 -15.88 0.84
CA GLU A 224 -14.24 -17.28 0.58
C GLU A 224 -14.97 -17.78 -0.68
N GLY A 225 -14.45 -18.84 -1.30
CA GLY A 225 -15.04 -19.48 -2.48
C GLY A 225 -14.46 -18.95 -3.79
N ASP A 226 -15.29 -19.00 -4.84
CA ASP A 226 -14.89 -18.70 -6.24
C ASP A 226 -14.81 -17.19 -6.50
N TRP A 227 -13.99 -16.49 -5.71
CA TRP A 227 -13.76 -15.04 -5.80
C TRP A 227 -12.26 -14.75 -5.90
N ASN A 228 -11.91 -13.66 -6.60
CA ASN A 228 -10.56 -13.13 -6.57
C ASN A 228 -10.19 -12.64 -5.16
N GLY A 229 -8.90 -12.67 -4.83
CA GLY A 229 -8.37 -12.02 -3.64
C GLY A 229 -7.87 -10.62 -3.97
N SER A 230 -7.37 -9.92 -2.94
CA SER A 230 -6.71 -8.62 -3.07
C SER A 230 -5.20 -8.79 -3.09
N GLY A 231 -4.57 -8.40 -4.19
CA GLY A 231 -3.13 -8.37 -4.35
C GLY A 231 -2.52 -7.01 -3.97
N CYS A 232 -1.22 -7.02 -3.83
CA CYS A 232 -0.40 -5.80 -3.78
C CYS A 232 0.78 -6.03 -4.73
N HIS A 233 0.52 -5.93 -6.04
CA HIS A 233 1.49 -6.23 -7.06
C HIS A 233 2.56 -5.16 -7.14
N ILE A 234 3.79 -5.54 -7.47
CA ILE A 234 4.93 -4.62 -7.49
C ILE A 234 5.58 -4.64 -8.87
N ASN A 235 5.41 -3.57 -9.61
CA ASN A 235 6.19 -3.29 -10.82
C ASN A 235 7.56 -2.78 -10.40
N PHE A 236 8.63 -3.40 -10.88
CA PHE A 236 9.99 -3.09 -10.47
C PHE A 236 10.93 -2.90 -11.65
N SER A 237 11.78 -1.88 -11.55
CA SER A 237 12.91 -1.68 -12.45
C SER A 237 14.08 -0.98 -11.78
N THR A 238 15.28 -1.19 -12.32
CA THR A 238 16.47 -0.36 -12.06
C THR A 238 16.77 0.49 -13.29
N SER A 239 17.69 1.46 -13.20
CA SER A 239 18.15 2.24 -14.37
C SER A 239 18.62 1.33 -15.49
N THR A 240 19.43 0.31 -15.20
CA THR A 240 19.96 -0.64 -16.19
C THR A 240 18.85 -1.49 -16.86
N MET A 241 17.78 -1.82 -16.15
CA MET A 241 16.63 -2.52 -16.73
C MET A 241 15.85 -1.63 -17.71
N ARG A 242 15.83 -0.32 -17.47
CA ARG A 242 15.15 0.66 -18.33
C ARG A 242 15.96 1.07 -19.55
N ASP A 243 17.27 0.84 -19.55
CA ASP A 243 18.15 1.13 -20.66
C ASP A 243 18.03 0.11 -21.81
N VAL A 244 18.49 0.48 -22.97
CA VAL A 244 18.52 -0.41 -24.15
C VAL A 244 19.30 -1.70 -23.84
N GLY A 245 18.66 -2.85 -24.04
CA GLY A 245 19.24 -4.16 -23.72
C GLY A 245 19.05 -4.61 -22.27
N GLY A 246 18.35 -3.85 -21.45
CA GLY A 246 18.08 -4.16 -20.03
C GLY A 246 17.22 -5.40 -19.79
N TYR A 247 16.71 -6.05 -20.82
CA TYR A 247 15.89 -7.26 -20.71
C TYR A 247 16.63 -8.43 -20.05
N GLU A 248 17.93 -8.58 -20.31
CA GLU A 248 18.75 -9.59 -19.65
C GLU A 248 18.88 -9.34 -18.13
N GLU A 249 18.96 -8.08 -17.70
CA GLU A 249 18.94 -7.71 -16.29
C GLU A 249 17.60 -8.06 -15.63
N ILE A 250 16.48 -7.88 -16.35
CA ILE A 250 15.15 -8.31 -15.90
C ILE A 250 15.14 -9.83 -15.70
N LEU A 251 15.59 -10.62 -16.67
CA LEU A 251 15.65 -12.09 -16.57
C LEU A 251 16.56 -12.55 -15.42
N ASN A 252 17.69 -11.88 -15.22
CA ASN A 252 18.60 -12.16 -14.11
C ASN A 252 17.96 -11.86 -12.74
N ALA A 253 17.19 -10.78 -12.63
CA ALA A 253 16.45 -10.46 -11.41
C ALA A 253 15.38 -11.53 -11.14
N ILE A 254 14.61 -11.95 -12.15
CA ILE A 254 13.58 -12.98 -12.03
C ILE A 254 14.19 -14.31 -11.54
N LYS A 255 15.34 -14.73 -12.05
CA LYS A 255 16.06 -15.92 -11.56
C LYS A 255 16.46 -15.81 -10.07
N LYS A 256 16.81 -14.61 -9.60
CA LYS A 256 17.09 -14.37 -8.17
C LYS A 256 15.82 -14.45 -7.33
N LEU A 257 14.69 -13.96 -7.83
CA LEU A 257 13.38 -14.07 -7.18
C LEU A 257 12.96 -15.54 -7.06
N GLU A 258 13.10 -16.34 -8.13
CA GLU A 258 12.84 -17.77 -8.14
C GLU A 258 13.63 -18.51 -7.06
N LYS A 259 14.95 -18.30 -7.03
CA LYS A 259 15.83 -18.93 -6.03
C LYS A 259 15.42 -18.62 -4.57
N ASN A 260 14.82 -17.47 -4.34
CA ASN A 260 14.43 -17.01 -2.99
C ASN A 260 12.91 -17.07 -2.78
N HIS A 261 12.15 -17.71 -3.65
CA HIS A 261 10.70 -17.67 -3.66
C HIS A 261 10.07 -17.92 -2.28
N LEU A 262 10.29 -19.08 -1.68
CA LEU A 262 9.70 -19.45 -0.39
C LEU A 262 10.15 -18.54 0.76
N LYS A 263 11.36 -17.99 0.68
CA LYS A 263 11.83 -16.99 1.66
C LYS A 263 11.04 -15.70 1.53
N HIS A 264 10.77 -15.26 0.29
CA HIS A 264 9.98 -14.05 0.04
C HIS A 264 8.52 -14.24 0.49
N MET A 265 7.89 -15.37 0.13
CA MET A 265 6.51 -15.65 0.48
C MET A 265 6.24 -15.58 1.98
N LYS A 266 7.18 -16.02 2.82
CA LYS A 266 7.09 -15.88 4.29
C LYS A 266 7.10 -14.44 4.80
N ASN A 267 7.53 -13.49 3.97
CA ASN A 267 7.63 -12.06 4.31
C ASN A 267 6.59 -11.18 3.57
N TYR A 268 5.81 -11.75 2.64
CA TYR A 268 4.84 -11.00 1.83
C TYR A 268 3.47 -10.83 2.52
N GLY A 269 3.35 -11.20 3.78
CA GLY A 269 2.17 -11.01 4.60
C GLY A 269 1.40 -12.29 4.89
N GLU A 270 0.55 -12.24 5.89
CA GLU A 270 -0.30 -13.35 6.32
C GLU A 270 -1.53 -13.50 5.42
N GLY A 271 -1.93 -14.74 5.15
CA GLY A 271 -3.14 -15.05 4.37
C GLY A 271 -2.93 -15.03 2.85
N ASN A 272 -1.71 -14.74 2.37
CA ASN A 272 -1.43 -14.70 0.94
C ASN A 272 -1.57 -16.09 0.28
N GLU A 273 -1.36 -17.18 1.05
CA GLU A 273 -1.61 -18.56 0.61
C GLU A 273 -3.08 -18.82 0.26
N LYS A 274 -4.01 -18.08 0.84
CA LYS A 274 -5.45 -18.17 0.54
C LYS A 274 -5.82 -17.52 -0.79
N ARG A 275 -5.04 -16.53 -1.22
CA ARG A 275 -5.20 -15.85 -2.51
C ARG A 275 -4.51 -16.62 -3.63
N MET A 276 -3.29 -17.11 -3.39
CA MET A 276 -2.44 -17.74 -4.41
C MET A 276 -2.76 -19.22 -4.57
N THR A 277 -3.83 -19.53 -5.29
CA THR A 277 -4.37 -20.88 -5.47
C THR A 277 -4.04 -21.52 -6.82
N GLY A 278 -3.48 -20.76 -7.76
CA GLY A 278 -3.32 -21.16 -9.16
C GLY A 278 -4.58 -20.91 -9.99
N GLN A 279 -5.59 -20.24 -9.40
CA GLN A 279 -6.81 -19.77 -10.06
C GLN A 279 -6.94 -18.26 -9.87
N HIS A 280 -7.92 -17.63 -10.52
CA HIS A 280 -8.19 -16.19 -10.34
C HIS A 280 -6.94 -15.32 -10.58
N GLU A 281 -6.26 -15.57 -11.70
CA GLU A 281 -5.08 -14.82 -12.13
C GLU A 281 -3.90 -14.87 -11.13
N THR A 282 -3.75 -15.97 -10.38
CA THR A 282 -2.62 -16.19 -9.48
C THR A 282 -1.85 -17.48 -9.81
N ALA A 283 -0.55 -17.49 -9.52
CA ALA A 283 0.21 -18.72 -9.40
C ALA A 283 -0.15 -19.43 -8.06
N LYS A 284 0.22 -20.69 -7.90
CA LYS A 284 0.15 -21.34 -6.59
C LYS A 284 1.21 -20.77 -5.65
N TYR A 285 0.89 -20.75 -4.36
CA TYR A 285 1.74 -20.16 -3.33
C TYR A 285 3.18 -20.75 -3.31
N ASP A 286 3.30 -22.05 -3.51
CA ASP A 286 4.58 -22.76 -3.47
C ASP A 286 5.30 -22.83 -4.83
N ASP A 287 4.62 -22.45 -5.92
CA ASP A 287 5.15 -22.55 -7.28
C ASP A 287 5.66 -21.19 -7.76
N PHE A 288 6.87 -21.14 -8.30
CA PHE A 288 7.38 -19.98 -8.98
C PHE A 288 7.29 -20.14 -10.50
N THR A 289 6.61 -19.23 -11.14
CA THR A 289 6.50 -19.17 -12.59
C THR A 289 6.69 -17.75 -13.10
N TYR A 290 7.11 -17.58 -14.35
CA TYR A 290 7.11 -16.28 -14.98
C TYR A 290 6.74 -16.39 -16.47
N GLY A 291 6.27 -15.31 -17.05
CA GLY A 291 5.93 -15.30 -18.46
C GLY A 291 5.56 -13.93 -19.00
N VAL A 292 5.66 -13.77 -20.31
CA VAL A 292 5.28 -12.55 -21.02
C VAL A 292 3.76 -12.45 -21.09
N ALA A 293 3.21 -11.34 -20.60
CA ALA A 293 1.77 -11.06 -20.55
C ALA A 293 0.93 -12.15 -19.83
N ASN A 294 1.56 -12.96 -18.97
CA ASN A 294 0.89 -14.05 -18.25
C ASN A 294 0.46 -13.59 -16.87
N ARG A 295 -0.83 -13.29 -16.65
CA ARG A 295 -1.39 -12.87 -15.37
C ARG A 295 -1.51 -14.01 -14.34
N GLY A 296 -1.46 -15.28 -14.77
CA GLY A 296 -1.44 -16.45 -13.89
C GLY A 296 -0.05 -16.84 -13.40
N ALA A 297 0.99 -16.07 -13.72
CA ALA A 297 2.36 -16.33 -13.27
C ALA A 297 2.70 -15.56 -12.00
N SER A 298 3.69 -16.04 -11.25
CA SER A 298 4.27 -15.35 -10.10
C SER A 298 4.91 -14.01 -10.48
N VAL A 299 5.55 -13.98 -11.64
CA VAL A 299 6.15 -12.76 -12.22
C VAL A 299 5.70 -12.60 -13.66
N ARG A 300 5.14 -11.45 -13.98
CA ARG A 300 4.74 -11.07 -15.33
C ARG A 300 5.75 -10.10 -15.95
N ILE A 301 6.18 -10.39 -17.16
CA ILE A 301 6.91 -9.45 -17.99
C ILE A 301 5.88 -8.78 -18.91
N PRO A 302 5.70 -7.45 -18.89
CA PRO A 302 4.80 -6.78 -19.81
C PRO A 302 5.18 -7.04 -21.29
N ARG A 303 4.17 -7.15 -22.16
CA ARG A 303 4.40 -7.35 -23.61
C ARG A 303 5.30 -6.26 -24.19
N GLN A 304 5.12 -5.03 -23.76
CA GLN A 304 5.94 -3.90 -24.22
C GLN A 304 7.41 -4.05 -23.79
N THR A 305 7.67 -4.50 -22.55
CA THR A 305 9.03 -4.77 -22.06
C THR A 305 9.73 -5.83 -22.90
N GLU A 306 9.01 -6.89 -23.25
CA GLU A 306 9.53 -7.96 -24.14
C GLU A 306 9.85 -7.43 -25.54
N GLN A 307 8.98 -6.60 -26.11
CA GLN A 307 9.16 -6.03 -27.45
C GLN A 307 10.30 -5.01 -27.50
N LEU A 308 10.39 -4.11 -26.51
CA LEU A 308 11.41 -3.06 -26.43
C LEU A 308 12.76 -3.58 -25.93
N LYS A 309 12.81 -4.79 -25.40
CA LYS A 309 13.99 -5.39 -24.73
C LYS A 309 14.54 -4.54 -23.57
N CYS A 310 13.69 -3.75 -22.93
CA CYS A 310 13.96 -2.97 -21.74
C CYS A 310 12.66 -2.58 -21.04
N GLY A 311 12.71 -2.20 -19.75
CA GLY A 311 11.53 -1.76 -19.00
C GLY A 311 11.51 -2.32 -17.58
N TYR A 312 10.46 -3.05 -17.23
CA TYR A 312 10.21 -3.55 -15.89
C TYR A 312 9.55 -4.94 -15.90
N PHE A 313 9.51 -5.59 -14.75
CA PHE A 313 8.66 -6.75 -14.50
C PHE A 313 7.71 -6.48 -13.34
N GLU A 314 6.65 -7.25 -13.25
CA GLU A 314 5.65 -7.21 -12.18
C GLU A 314 5.75 -8.46 -11.31
N ASP A 315 6.04 -8.29 -10.03
CA ASP A 315 5.94 -9.33 -9.00
C ASP A 315 4.48 -9.37 -8.49
N ARG A 316 3.80 -10.49 -8.74
CA ARG A 316 2.37 -10.68 -8.44
C ARG A 316 2.13 -11.61 -7.23
N ARG A 317 3.21 -12.03 -6.59
CA ARG A 317 3.19 -12.99 -5.49
C ARG A 317 2.61 -12.46 -4.20
#